data_c432608a29acfe36f362dbcdffe94023
#
_entry.id   c432608a29acfe36f362dbcdffe94023
#
_cell.length_a   1.000
_cell.length_b   1.000
_cell.length_c   1.000
_cell.angle_alpha   90.00
_cell.angle_beta   90.00
_cell.angle_gamma   90.00
#
_symmetry.space_group_name_H-M   'P 1'
#
loop_
_entity.id
_entity.type
_entity.pdbx_description
1 polymer ?
#
loop_
_entity_poly.entity_id
_entity_poly.type
_entity_poly.pdbx_seq_one_letter_code
_entity_poly.pdbx_strand_id
1 'polypeptide(L)'
;TSSQPSQPIRRCCRVRFFHAAAQAGPVNVNIGSQRVATNLAFGNFSTYYCFAEGFRTVSILNASSGRTLLLQKTVPLNANEIITFAIVNNATTGALELVRVSDSACSAQLGGLSCLRMANFVLGDNALDLLLGDGRVLFSDVRYKENTMARRLRPGYFQFYVTSTPLRIEPRVADIEMDSSSRTLDGSYIPGYGEVDVVTSFGLRARRGVMYTAYVIGQANTDEVQVVVAE
;
A
#
# COMPACT_ATOMS: atom_id res chain seq x y z
N THR A 1 -51.25 6.69 -6.69
CA THR A 1 -50.00 6.15 -6.14
C THR A 1 -48.94 6.20 -7.23
N SER A 2 -48.22 7.32 -7.31
CA SER A 2 -47.10 7.48 -8.23
C SER A 2 -45.86 6.81 -7.63
N SER A 3 -45.48 5.66 -8.17
CA SER A 3 -44.18 5.04 -7.90
C SER A 3 -43.10 5.94 -8.54
N GLN A 4 -42.29 6.59 -7.69
CA GLN A 4 -41.06 7.20 -8.17
C GLN A 4 -40.15 6.12 -8.76
N PRO A 5 -39.58 6.33 -9.96
CA PRO A 5 -38.59 5.41 -10.48
C PRO A 5 -37.38 5.43 -9.55
N SER A 6 -37.00 4.26 -9.07
CA SER A 6 -35.76 4.09 -8.31
C SER A 6 -34.60 4.61 -9.16
N GLN A 7 -33.91 5.63 -8.68
CA GLN A 7 -32.70 6.09 -9.34
C GLN A 7 -31.70 4.92 -9.44
N PRO A 8 -31.11 4.68 -10.60
CA PRO A 8 -30.12 3.64 -10.73
C PRO A 8 -28.95 3.95 -9.79
N ILE A 9 -28.58 2.97 -8.96
CA ILE A 9 -27.39 3.05 -8.11
C ILE A 9 -26.23 3.39 -9.05
N ARG A 10 -25.69 4.57 -8.92
CA ARG A 10 -24.57 5.00 -9.75
C ARG A 10 -23.38 4.10 -9.44
N ARG A 11 -23.08 3.21 -10.36
CA ARG A 11 -21.88 2.39 -10.33
C ARG A 11 -20.69 3.31 -10.54
N CYS A 12 -19.90 3.54 -9.51
CA CYS A 12 -18.74 4.41 -9.60
C CYS A 12 -17.45 3.67 -9.26
N CYS A 13 -16.35 4.18 -9.76
CA CYS A 13 -15.02 3.84 -9.27
C CYS A 13 -14.72 4.72 -8.05
N ARG A 14 -14.34 4.10 -6.94
CA ARG A 14 -13.89 4.80 -5.74
C ARG A 14 -12.38 4.94 -5.78
N VAL A 15 -11.90 6.16 -5.70
CA VAL A 15 -10.49 6.50 -5.87
C VAL A 15 -10.00 7.32 -4.69
N ARG A 16 -8.86 6.96 -4.14
CA ARG A 16 -8.09 7.81 -3.22
C ARG A 16 -6.63 7.88 -3.67
N PHE A 17 -5.91 8.85 -3.12
CA PHE A 17 -4.48 9.04 -3.37
C PHE A 17 -3.70 8.83 -2.09
N PHE A 18 -2.52 8.23 -2.23
CA PHE A 18 -1.56 8.04 -1.18
C PHE A 18 -0.23 8.67 -1.58
N HIS A 19 0.27 9.62 -0.79
CA HIS A 19 1.54 10.26 -1.07
C HIS A 19 2.69 9.43 -0.49
N ALA A 20 3.35 8.67 -1.37
CA ALA A 20 4.48 7.81 -1.04
C ALA A 20 5.79 8.25 -1.72
N ALA A 21 5.84 9.48 -2.25
CA ALA A 21 7.01 10.01 -2.92
C ALA A 21 7.97 10.65 -1.91
N ALA A 22 9.01 9.91 -1.50
CA ALA A 22 9.94 10.33 -0.45
C ALA A 22 10.74 11.59 -0.77
N GLN A 23 10.90 11.94 -2.06
CA GLN A 23 11.64 13.11 -2.51
C GLN A 23 10.75 14.27 -2.94
N ALA A 24 9.46 14.20 -2.70
CA ALA A 24 8.52 15.27 -3.02
C ALA A 24 7.92 15.88 -1.76
N GLY A 25 7.79 17.20 -1.77
CA GLY A 25 7.01 17.92 -0.76
C GLY A 25 5.49 17.69 -0.91
N PRO A 26 4.67 18.37 -0.10
CA PRO A 26 3.23 18.26 -0.19
C PRO A 26 2.69 18.57 -1.59
N VAL A 27 1.65 17.87 -1.99
CA VAL A 27 1.05 17.97 -3.32
C VAL A 27 -0.44 18.28 -3.26
N ASN A 28 -0.92 18.91 -4.33
CA ASN A 28 -2.34 19.02 -4.63
C ASN A 28 -2.67 18.07 -5.78
N VAL A 29 -3.80 17.40 -5.71
CA VAL A 29 -4.23 16.44 -6.72
C VAL A 29 -5.59 16.83 -7.28
N ASN A 30 -5.68 16.87 -8.61
CA ASN A 30 -6.93 17.05 -9.34
C ASN A 30 -7.24 15.82 -10.19
N ILE A 31 -8.52 15.49 -10.29
CA ILE A 31 -9.04 14.59 -11.33
C ILE A 31 -9.96 15.44 -12.21
N GLY A 32 -9.57 15.65 -13.47
CA GLY A 32 -10.18 16.64 -14.33
C GLY A 32 -10.11 18.04 -13.70
N SER A 33 -11.24 18.68 -13.53
CA SER A 33 -11.35 19.98 -12.85
C SER A 33 -11.58 19.88 -11.33
N GLN A 34 -11.80 18.67 -10.79
CA GLN A 34 -12.12 18.48 -9.38
C GLN A 34 -10.85 18.31 -8.55
N ARG A 35 -10.72 19.14 -7.49
CA ARG A 35 -9.69 18.96 -6.47
C ARG A 35 -10.05 17.82 -5.54
N VAL A 36 -9.20 16.78 -5.48
CA VAL A 36 -9.40 15.59 -4.64
C VAL A 36 -8.43 15.52 -3.46
N ALA A 37 -7.33 16.27 -3.49
CA ALA A 37 -6.44 16.41 -2.36
C ALA A 37 -5.81 17.81 -2.37
N THR A 38 -5.70 18.40 -1.19
CA THR A 38 -5.06 19.69 -0.97
C THR A 38 -3.98 19.52 0.09
N ASN A 39 -2.76 19.95 -0.23
CA ASN A 39 -1.62 19.90 0.68
C ASN A 39 -1.41 18.49 1.27
N LEU A 40 -1.51 17.49 0.41
CA LEU A 40 -1.32 16.09 0.81
C LEU A 40 0.16 15.85 1.11
N ALA A 41 0.48 15.60 2.38
CA ALA A 41 1.83 15.37 2.84
C ALA A 41 2.25 13.91 2.65
N PHE A 42 3.56 13.69 2.56
CA PHE A 42 4.16 12.35 2.53
C PHE A 42 3.62 11.46 3.66
N GLY A 43 3.23 10.24 3.32
CA GLY A 43 2.68 9.26 4.24
C GLY A 43 1.18 9.38 4.49
N ASN A 44 0.49 10.33 3.88
CA ASN A 44 -0.94 10.57 4.07
C ASN A 44 -1.78 10.14 2.87
N PHE A 45 -3.04 9.82 3.17
CA PHE A 45 -4.08 9.46 2.20
C PHE A 45 -5.06 10.62 2.00
N SER A 46 -5.56 10.77 0.78
CA SER A 46 -6.82 11.49 0.57
C SER A 46 -8.01 10.64 1.02
N THR A 47 -9.20 11.24 1.09
CA THR A 47 -10.44 10.47 1.18
C THR A 47 -10.74 9.80 -0.15
N TYR A 48 -11.68 8.84 -0.15
CA TYR A 48 -12.20 8.24 -1.37
C TYR A 48 -13.19 9.19 -2.05
N TYR A 49 -13.08 9.29 -3.38
CA TYR A 49 -14.01 9.98 -4.24
C TYR A 49 -14.64 9.01 -5.23
N CYS A 50 -15.90 9.25 -5.56
CA CYS A 50 -16.66 8.46 -6.52
C CYS A 50 -16.62 9.13 -7.89
N PHE A 51 -16.10 8.44 -8.89
CA PHE A 51 -16.07 8.89 -10.28
C PHE A 51 -16.81 7.91 -11.18
N ALA A 52 -17.53 8.41 -12.17
CA ALA A 52 -18.07 7.57 -13.21
C ALA A 52 -16.94 6.86 -13.98
N GLU A 53 -17.21 5.65 -14.47
CA GLU A 53 -16.29 4.92 -15.33
C GLU A 53 -15.84 5.75 -16.53
N GLY A 54 -14.66 5.44 -17.05
CA GLY A 54 -14.06 6.12 -18.20
C GLY A 54 -12.64 6.58 -17.96
N PHE A 55 -12.07 7.25 -18.93
CA PHE A 55 -10.74 7.84 -18.81
C PHE A 55 -10.81 9.17 -18.08
N ARG A 56 -9.90 9.37 -17.13
CA ARG A 56 -9.79 10.60 -16.34
C ARG A 56 -8.34 11.09 -16.35
N THR A 57 -8.19 12.40 -16.40
CA THR A 57 -6.86 13.02 -16.30
C THR A 57 -6.57 13.36 -14.86
N VAL A 58 -5.51 12.77 -14.33
CA VAL A 58 -4.97 13.06 -13.00
C VAL A 58 -3.86 14.09 -13.16
N SER A 59 -3.94 15.18 -12.40
CA SER A 59 -2.90 16.22 -12.33
C SER A 59 -2.39 16.36 -10.91
N ILE A 60 -1.09 16.29 -10.74
CA ILE A 60 -0.42 16.49 -9.45
C ILE A 60 0.38 17.79 -9.54
N LEU A 61 0.12 18.69 -8.61
CA LEU A 61 0.73 20.01 -8.55
C LEU A 61 1.50 20.17 -7.24
N ASN A 62 2.55 20.98 -7.27
CA ASN A 62 3.26 21.36 -6.06
C ASN A 62 2.32 22.23 -5.18
N ALA A 63 2.13 21.82 -3.93
CA ALA A 63 1.23 22.52 -3.02
C ALA A 63 1.76 23.91 -2.63
N SER A 64 3.08 24.08 -2.56
CA SER A 64 3.70 25.36 -2.16
C SER A 64 3.55 26.43 -3.21
N SER A 65 3.68 26.10 -4.50
CA SER A 65 3.49 27.05 -5.60
C SER A 65 2.03 27.09 -6.10
N GLY A 66 1.28 26.02 -5.88
CA GLY A 66 -0.10 25.85 -6.33
C GLY A 66 -0.29 25.77 -7.84
N ARG A 67 0.75 26.01 -8.62
CA ARG A 67 0.69 26.12 -10.09
C ARG A 67 1.66 25.22 -10.82
N THR A 68 2.74 24.79 -10.20
CA THR A 68 3.74 23.93 -10.86
C THR A 68 3.17 22.52 -10.99
N LEU A 69 2.96 22.12 -12.24
CA LEU A 69 2.52 20.76 -12.58
C LEU A 69 3.69 19.80 -12.46
N LEU A 70 3.55 18.78 -11.61
CA LEU A 70 4.57 17.75 -11.38
C LEU A 70 4.31 16.49 -12.18
N LEU A 71 3.03 16.14 -12.39
CA LEU A 71 2.61 14.98 -13.17
C LEU A 71 1.22 15.22 -13.74
N GLN A 72 1.04 14.82 -15.00
CA GLN A 72 -0.28 14.73 -15.61
C GLN A 72 -0.39 13.40 -16.36
N LYS A 73 -1.41 12.62 -16.04
CA LYS A 73 -1.60 11.30 -16.63
C LYS A 73 -3.09 10.98 -16.78
N THR A 74 -3.45 10.43 -17.92
CA THR A 74 -4.79 9.88 -18.14
C THR A 74 -4.83 8.43 -17.70
N VAL A 75 -5.81 8.10 -16.85
CA VAL A 75 -5.97 6.77 -16.27
C VAL A 75 -7.38 6.24 -16.53
N PRO A 76 -7.53 4.94 -16.79
CA PRO A 76 -8.85 4.32 -16.88
C PRO A 76 -9.42 4.08 -15.48
N LEU A 77 -10.70 4.39 -15.29
CA LEU A 77 -11.46 4.03 -14.09
C LEU A 77 -12.59 3.10 -14.50
N ASN A 78 -12.67 1.93 -13.89
CA ASN A 78 -13.72 0.96 -14.20
C ASN A 78 -14.81 0.98 -13.14
N ALA A 79 -16.03 0.69 -13.53
CA ALA A 79 -17.16 0.64 -12.62
C ALA A 79 -16.93 -0.36 -11.50
N ASN A 80 -17.33 0.00 -10.28
CA ASN A 80 -17.23 -0.82 -9.07
C ASN A 80 -15.81 -1.13 -8.57
N GLU A 81 -14.77 -0.55 -9.17
CA GLU A 81 -13.42 -0.64 -8.61
C GLU A 81 -13.25 0.26 -7.39
N ILE A 82 -12.39 -0.19 -6.49
CA ILE A 82 -11.89 0.58 -5.36
C ILE A 82 -10.37 0.64 -5.51
N ILE A 83 -9.82 1.84 -5.66
CA ILE A 83 -8.42 2.02 -6.06
C ILE A 83 -7.75 3.02 -5.13
N THR A 84 -6.52 2.71 -4.75
CA THR A 84 -5.55 3.69 -4.26
C THR A 84 -4.52 3.95 -5.36
N PHE A 85 -4.35 5.19 -5.76
CA PHE A 85 -3.19 5.62 -6.53
C PHE A 85 -2.10 6.09 -5.60
N ALA A 86 -1.00 5.35 -5.55
CA ALA A 86 0.20 5.78 -4.83
C ALA A 86 1.04 6.70 -5.71
N ILE A 87 1.41 7.84 -5.16
CA ILE A 87 2.32 8.80 -5.79
C ILE A 87 3.72 8.45 -5.34
N VAL A 88 4.58 8.07 -6.27
CA VAL A 88 5.96 7.63 -5.99
C VAL A 88 6.96 8.37 -6.87
N ASN A 89 8.24 8.30 -6.53
CA ASN A 89 9.31 8.81 -7.39
C ASN A 89 9.79 7.71 -8.34
N ASN A 90 10.09 8.09 -9.59
CA ASN A 90 10.88 7.25 -10.46
C ASN A 90 12.28 7.08 -9.86
N ALA A 91 12.77 5.83 -9.78
CA ALA A 91 14.05 5.54 -9.12
C ALA A 91 15.26 6.14 -9.86
N THR A 92 15.13 6.38 -11.17
CA THR A 92 16.22 6.91 -12.01
C THR A 92 16.13 8.43 -12.18
N THR A 93 14.95 8.94 -12.49
CA THR A 93 14.76 10.35 -12.85
C THR A 93 14.30 11.22 -11.69
N GLY A 94 13.74 10.61 -10.63
CA GLY A 94 13.10 11.32 -9.51
C GLY A 94 11.73 11.90 -9.85
N ALA A 95 11.27 11.80 -11.10
CA ALA A 95 9.96 12.29 -11.51
C ALA A 95 8.83 11.54 -10.81
N LEU A 96 7.70 12.20 -10.59
CA LEU A 96 6.54 11.55 -9.99
C LEU A 96 5.89 10.56 -10.95
N GLU A 97 5.43 9.46 -10.38
CA GLU A 97 4.68 8.41 -11.06
C GLU A 97 3.47 8.00 -10.21
N LEU A 98 2.49 7.38 -10.86
CA LEU A 98 1.36 6.76 -10.17
C LEU A 98 1.48 5.25 -10.23
N VAL A 99 1.26 4.61 -9.08
CA VAL A 99 1.11 3.15 -8.97
C VAL A 99 -0.32 2.84 -8.55
N ARG A 100 -1.00 2.04 -9.37
CA ARG A 100 -2.38 1.62 -9.12
C ARG A 100 -2.40 0.44 -8.16
N VAL A 101 -3.13 0.58 -7.07
CA VAL A 101 -3.33 -0.46 -6.05
C VAL A 101 -4.83 -0.75 -5.96
N SER A 102 -5.24 -1.98 -6.30
CA SER A 102 -6.64 -2.38 -6.14
C SER A 102 -6.95 -2.66 -4.67
N ASP A 103 -7.96 -2.00 -4.11
CA ASP A 103 -8.36 -2.16 -2.71
C ASP A 103 -9.43 -3.24 -2.50
N SER A 104 -9.72 -4.05 -3.50
CA SER A 104 -10.69 -5.15 -3.43
C SER A 104 -10.07 -6.55 -3.51
N ALA A 105 -8.74 -6.65 -3.45
CA ALA A 105 -8.00 -7.87 -3.76
C ALA A 105 -8.31 -9.10 -2.87
N CYS A 106 -8.92 -8.91 -1.70
CA CYS A 106 -9.17 -9.97 -0.72
C CYS A 106 -10.63 -10.04 -0.27
N SER A 107 -11.52 -9.23 -0.85
CA SER A 107 -12.84 -8.95 -0.28
C SER A 107 -13.85 -10.08 -0.39
N ALA A 108 -13.65 -11.04 -1.29
CA ALA A 108 -14.75 -11.92 -1.71
C ALA A 108 -15.01 -13.11 -0.78
N GLN A 109 -14.09 -13.57 0.06
CA GLN A 109 -14.27 -14.80 0.86
C GLN A 109 -13.34 -14.87 2.08
N LEU A 110 -13.32 -13.86 2.92
CA LEU A 110 -12.50 -13.91 4.14
C LEU A 110 -13.07 -14.86 5.20
N GLY A 111 -14.40 -15.01 5.25
CA GLY A 111 -15.04 -15.78 6.31
C GLY A 111 -14.71 -15.18 7.69
N GLY A 112 -14.13 -16.00 8.55
CA GLY A 112 -13.64 -15.54 9.88
C GLY A 112 -12.22 -15.02 9.88
N LEU A 113 -11.58 -14.87 8.73
CA LEU A 113 -10.17 -14.48 8.57
C LEU A 113 -10.05 -12.99 8.26
N SER A 114 -8.83 -12.50 8.32
CA SER A 114 -8.38 -11.25 7.72
C SER A 114 -7.38 -11.54 6.60
N CYS A 115 -6.91 -10.54 5.91
CA CYS A 115 -5.79 -10.70 4.99
C CYS A 115 -4.86 -9.48 5.02
N LEU A 116 -3.62 -9.73 4.64
CA LEU A 116 -2.56 -8.75 4.54
C LEU A 116 -1.86 -8.87 3.20
N ARG A 117 -1.58 -7.76 2.58
CA ARG A 117 -0.62 -7.62 1.48
C ARG A 117 0.39 -6.54 1.81
N MET A 118 1.51 -6.54 1.12
CA MET A 118 2.60 -5.59 1.26
C MET A 118 2.80 -4.83 -0.05
N ALA A 119 3.05 -3.54 0.05
CA ALA A 119 3.51 -2.71 -1.05
C ALA A 119 4.87 -2.10 -0.69
N ASN A 120 5.87 -2.29 -1.53
CA ASN A 120 7.19 -1.68 -1.34
C ASN A 120 7.29 -0.39 -2.13
N PHE A 121 7.19 0.74 -1.43
CA PHE A 121 7.40 2.08 -1.97
C PHE A 121 8.62 2.78 -1.34
N VAL A 122 9.56 2.00 -0.83
CA VAL A 122 10.86 2.51 -0.37
C VAL A 122 11.73 2.79 -1.58
N LEU A 123 12.05 4.05 -1.80
CA LEU A 123 12.88 4.48 -2.93
C LEU A 123 14.30 3.94 -2.76
N GLY A 124 14.74 3.11 -3.70
CA GLY A 124 16.04 2.46 -3.72
C GLY A 124 15.99 1.11 -4.42
N ASP A 125 17.14 0.46 -4.52
CA ASP A 125 17.30 -0.80 -5.26
C ASP A 125 17.08 -2.06 -4.39
N ASN A 126 16.78 -1.89 -3.10
CA ASN A 126 16.66 -3.00 -2.17
C ASN A 126 15.27 -3.64 -2.27
N ALA A 127 15.24 -4.93 -2.54
CA ALA A 127 14.06 -5.73 -2.29
C ALA A 127 13.85 -5.90 -0.78
N LEU A 128 12.59 -5.99 -0.37
CA LEU A 128 12.20 -6.10 1.03
C LEU A 128 11.48 -7.43 1.28
N ASP A 129 11.70 -7.96 2.48
CA ASP A 129 10.99 -9.13 2.99
C ASP A 129 10.12 -8.72 4.18
N LEU A 130 9.01 -9.42 4.37
CA LEU A 130 8.15 -9.27 5.55
C LEU A 130 8.07 -10.59 6.28
N LEU A 131 8.39 -10.56 7.56
CA LEU A 131 8.45 -11.76 8.39
C LEU A 131 7.94 -11.52 9.81
N LEU A 132 7.67 -12.62 10.50
CA LEU A 132 7.37 -12.64 11.92
C LEU A 132 8.64 -12.91 12.75
N GLY A 133 8.61 -12.54 14.03
CA GLY A 133 9.73 -12.72 14.95
C GLY A 133 10.09 -14.18 15.24
N ASP A 134 9.26 -15.13 14.87
CA ASP A 134 9.53 -16.56 14.94
C ASP A 134 10.21 -17.12 13.67
N GLY A 135 10.49 -16.28 12.69
CA GLY A 135 11.17 -16.65 11.45
C GLY A 135 10.25 -17.05 10.30
N ARG A 136 8.92 -17.06 10.49
CA ARG A 136 8.00 -17.29 9.37
C ARG A 136 8.01 -16.09 8.43
N VAL A 137 8.18 -16.34 7.14
CA VAL A 137 8.22 -15.32 6.09
C VAL A 137 6.87 -15.23 5.38
N LEU A 138 6.27 -14.04 5.35
CA LEU A 138 5.04 -13.81 4.62
C LEU A 138 5.31 -13.47 3.16
N PHE A 139 6.19 -12.53 2.94
CA PHE A 139 6.56 -12.05 1.62
C PHE A 139 8.08 -11.92 1.52
N SER A 140 8.64 -12.27 0.38
CA SER A 140 10.07 -12.15 0.11
C SER A 140 10.33 -11.54 -1.25
N ASP A 141 11.48 -10.87 -1.38
CA ASP A 141 11.95 -10.25 -2.64
C ASP A 141 10.91 -9.29 -3.26
N VAL A 142 10.24 -8.50 -2.42
CA VAL A 142 9.29 -7.49 -2.88
C VAL A 142 10.06 -6.27 -3.34
N ARG A 143 10.03 -6.02 -4.63
CA ARG A 143 10.79 -4.93 -5.27
C ARG A 143 10.05 -3.60 -5.21
N TYR A 144 10.77 -2.54 -5.49
CA TYR A 144 10.20 -1.20 -5.56
C TYR A 144 9.01 -1.12 -6.52
N LYS A 145 7.92 -0.53 -6.07
CA LYS A 145 6.61 -0.41 -6.74
C LYS A 145 5.79 -1.70 -6.84
N GLU A 146 6.26 -2.79 -6.28
CA GLU A 146 5.49 -4.03 -6.25
C GLU A 146 4.47 -4.06 -5.12
N ASN A 147 3.32 -4.62 -5.45
CA ASN A 147 2.29 -5.07 -4.52
C ASN A 147 2.28 -6.59 -4.51
N THR A 148 2.28 -7.18 -3.33
CA THR A 148 2.15 -8.64 -3.21
C THR A 148 0.70 -9.10 -3.41
N MET A 149 0.54 -10.36 -3.69
CA MET A 149 -0.75 -11.02 -3.46
C MET A 149 -1.06 -11.02 -1.96
N ALA A 150 -2.35 -10.98 -1.62
CA ALA A 150 -2.75 -11.01 -0.22
C ALA A 150 -2.60 -12.41 0.37
N ARG A 151 -2.19 -12.45 1.64
CA ARG A 151 -2.17 -13.67 2.46
C ARG A 151 -3.21 -13.60 3.55
N ARG A 152 -3.84 -14.73 3.83
CA ARG A 152 -4.84 -14.84 4.90
C ARG A 152 -4.17 -14.91 6.26
N LEU A 153 -4.75 -14.19 7.21
CA LEU A 153 -4.34 -14.19 8.61
C LEU A 153 -5.49 -14.63 9.49
N ARG A 154 -5.18 -15.41 10.51
CA ARG A 154 -6.14 -15.61 11.62
C ARG A 154 -6.21 -14.34 12.46
N PRO A 155 -7.39 -13.95 12.96
CA PRO A 155 -7.50 -12.78 13.83
C PRO A 155 -6.57 -12.89 15.04
N GLY A 156 -5.91 -11.79 15.40
CA GLY A 156 -4.97 -11.74 16.51
C GLY A 156 -3.93 -10.66 16.34
N TYR A 157 -2.97 -10.63 17.25
CA TYR A 157 -1.87 -9.67 17.19
C TYR A 157 -0.64 -10.27 16.50
N PHE A 158 -0.08 -9.49 15.58
CA PHE A 158 1.13 -9.83 14.83
C PHE A 158 2.19 -8.75 15.07
N GLN A 159 3.41 -9.18 15.34
CA GLN A 159 4.58 -8.31 15.29
C GLN A 159 5.37 -8.65 14.04
N PHE A 160 5.39 -7.73 13.08
CA PHE A 160 6.06 -7.88 11.80
C PHE A 160 7.39 -7.14 11.76
N TYR A 161 8.31 -7.70 10.97
CA TYR A 161 9.62 -7.13 10.68
C TYR A 161 9.82 -7.02 9.18
N VAL A 162 10.30 -5.88 8.75
CA VAL A 162 10.69 -5.63 7.36
C VAL A 162 12.20 -5.71 7.28
N THR A 163 12.72 -6.55 6.40
CA THR A 163 14.16 -6.76 6.23
C THR A 163 14.59 -6.50 4.80
N SER A 164 15.81 -6.01 4.63
CA SER A 164 16.43 -5.76 3.31
C SER A 164 17.46 -6.80 2.91
N THR A 165 17.81 -7.70 3.82
CA THR A 165 18.72 -8.79 3.49
C THR A 165 17.99 -9.80 2.61
N PRO A 166 18.52 -10.13 1.42
CA PRO A 166 17.87 -11.09 0.54
C PRO A 166 17.85 -12.47 1.19
N LEU A 167 16.70 -12.83 1.71
CA LEU A 167 16.45 -14.17 2.20
C LEU A 167 16.27 -15.06 0.97
N ARG A 168 17.26 -15.92 0.71
CA ARG A 168 17.18 -16.96 -0.34
C ARG A 168 16.27 -18.10 0.13
N ILE A 169 15.01 -17.78 0.37
CA ILE A 169 14.06 -18.73 0.87
C ILE A 169 12.93 -18.82 -0.14
N GLU A 170 12.73 -20.03 -0.61
CA GLU A 170 11.45 -20.34 -1.21
C GLU A 170 10.39 -20.20 -0.12
N PRO A 171 9.38 -19.31 -0.32
CA PRO A 171 8.29 -19.22 0.63
C PRO A 171 7.75 -20.63 0.83
N ARG A 172 7.70 -21.09 2.07
CA ARG A 172 6.99 -22.34 2.37
C ARG A 172 5.54 -22.10 1.97
N VAL A 173 5.14 -22.66 0.86
CA VAL A 173 3.79 -22.60 0.27
C VAL A 173 2.73 -23.23 1.21
N ALA A 174 3.16 -23.80 2.34
CA ALA A 174 2.35 -24.67 3.15
C ALA A 174 1.28 -23.99 4.01
N ASP A 175 1.45 -22.71 4.38
CA ASP A 175 0.51 -22.08 5.30
C ASP A 175 -0.44 -21.15 4.53
N ILE A 176 -1.61 -21.67 4.17
CA ILE A 176 -2.69 -20.89 3.55
C ILE A 176 -3.21 -19.82 4.53
N GLU A 177 -3.13 -20.11 5.83
CA GLU A 177 -3.57 -19.23 6.91
C GLU A 177 -2.46 -19.09 7.94
N MET A 178 -2.14 -17.87 8.33
CA MET A 178 -1.07 -17.59 9.26
C MET A 178 -1.61 -17.32 10.67
N ASP A 179 -1.07 -18.05 11.65
CA ASP A 179 -1.34 -17.84 13.06
C ASP A 179 -0.63 -16.57 13.57
N SER A 180 -1.28 -15.88 14.51
CA SER A 180 -0.71 -14.70 15.15
C SER A 180 0.58 -15.03 15.91
N SER A 181 1.50 -14.07 15.94
CA SER A 181 2.70 -14.11 16.75
C SER A 181 3.09 -12.72 17.21
N SER A 182 3.25 -12.56 18.51
CA SER A 182 3.77 -11.34 19.13
C SER A 182 5.27 -11.45 19.46
N ARG A 183 5.93 -12.51 19.00
CA ARG A 183 7.35 -12.75 19.29
C ARG A 183 8.21 -11.65 18.72
N THR A 184 9.09 -11.12 19.54
CA THR A 184 10.09 -10.13 19.13
C THR A 184 11.37 -10.83 18.66
N LEU A 185 12.08 -10.20 17.73
CA LEU A 185 13.42 -10.65 17.36
C LEU A 185 14.41 -10.37 18.49
N ASP A 186 15.35 -11.29 18.67
CA ASP A 186 16.51 -11.07 19.52
C ASP A 186 17.62 -10.41 18.69
N GLY A 187 17.69 -9.08 18.77
CA GLY A 187 18.57 -8.29 17.91
C GLY A 187 18.15 -8.37 16.44
N SER A 188 19.12 -8.72 15.57
CA SER A 188 18.89 -8.89 14.13
C SER A 188 18.92 -10.37 13.71
N TYR A 189 18.83 -11.28 14.65
CA TYR A 189 18.92 -12.72 14.37
C TYR A 189 17.53 -13.33 14.15
N ILE A 190 17.36 -13.99 13.02
CA ILE A 190 16.13 -14.75 12.69
C ILE A 190 16.42 -16.23 12.80
N PRO A 191 15.65 -16.98 13.59
CA PRO A 191 15.78 -18.43 13.69
C PRO A 191 15.69 -19.10 12.31
N GLY A 192 16.71 -19.88 11.97
CA GLY A 192 16.81 -20.59 10.69
C GLY A 192 17.46 -19.78 9.54
N TYR A 193 17.70 -18.48 9.72
CA TYR A 193 18.22 -17.60 8.66
C TYR A 193 19.51 -16.86 9.05
N GLY A 194 19.78 -16.71 10.34
CA GLY A 194 20.93 -15.96 10.82
C GLY A 194 20.64 -14.46 10.99
N GLU A 195 21.68 -13.66 10.87
CA GLU A 195 21.56 -12.21 10.97
C GLU A 195 20.93 -11.62 9.71
N VAL A 196 19.99 -10.70 9.91
CA VAL A 196 19.29 -9.96 8.88
C VAL A 196 19.36 -8.47 9.15
N ASP A 197 19.21 -7.68 8.11
CA ASP A 197 19.14 -6.24 8.21
C ASP A 197 17.69 -5.80 8.38
N VAL A 198 17.29 -5.52 9.61
CA VAL A 198 15.95 -5.05 9.95
C VAL A 198 15.84 -3.57 9.62
N VAL A 199 15.00 -3.24 8.67
CA VAL A 199 14.78 -1.86 8.21
C VAL A 199 13.77 -1.14 9.09
N THR A 200 12.68 -1.81 9.42
CA THR A 200 11.61 -1.32 10.29
C THR A 200 10.76 -2.47 10.80
N SER A 201 9.89 -2.18 11.75
CA SER A 201 8.93 -3.13 12.29
C SER A 201 7.59 -2.46 12.57
N PHE A 202 6.52 -3.24 12.65
CA PHE A 202 5.21 -2.76 13.03
C PHE A 202 4.35 -3.84 13.66
N GLY A 203 3.43 -3.41 14.51
CA GLY A 203 2.40 -4.28 15.07
C GLY A 203 1.09 -4.17 14.31
N LEU A 204 0.40 -5.28 14.16
CA LEU A 204 -0.93 -5.33 13.55
C LEU A 204 -1.87 -6.17 14.42
N ARG A 205 -2.99 -5.57 14.82
CA ARG A 205 -4.11 -6.31 15.38
C ARG A 205 -5.07 -6.64 14.25
N ALA A 206 -4.92 -7.83 13.70
CA ALA A 206 -5.77 -8.30 12.61
C ALA A 206 -7.19 -8.61 13.11
N ARG A 207 -8.18 -7.95 12.54
CA ARG A 207 -9.59 -8.11 12.84
C ARG A 207 -10.28 -8.94 11.77
N ARG A 208 -11.27 -9.71 12.20
CA ARG A 208 -12.09 -10.54 11.32
C ARG A 208 -12.70 -9.71 10.17
N GLY A 209 -12.59 -10.21 8.96
CA GLY A 209 -13.23 -9.63 7.78
C GLY A 209 -12.55 -8.38 7.22
N VAL A 210 -11.38 -7.98 7.75
CA VAL A 210 -10.68 -6.77 7.32
C VAL A 210 -9.50 -7.12 6.41
N MET A 211 -9.37 -6.37 5.33
CA MET A 211 -8.20 -6.39 4.45
C MET A 211 -7.23 -5.28 4.84
N TYR A 212 -5.98 -5.65 5.03
CA TYR A 212 -4.90 -4.72 5.34
C TYR A 212 -3.89 -4.64 4.21
N THR A 213 -3.38 -3.44 3.96
CA THR A 213 -2.21 -3.22 3.11
C THR A 213 -1.13 -2.53 3.94
N ALA A 214 0.02 -3.16 4.06
CA ALA A 214 1.20 -2.57 4.66
C ALA A 214 2.00 -1.84 3.58
N TYR A 215 1.92 -0.53 3.55
CA TYR A 215 2.72 0.31 2.68
C TYR A 215 4.04 0.62 3.37
N VAL A 216 5.13 0.11 2.84
CA VAL A 216 6.48 0.45 3.30
C VAL A 216 6.98 1.60 2.47
N ILE A 217 7.25 2.73 3.12
CA ILE A 217 7.58 3.99 2.46
C ILE A 217 8.86 4.60 3.04
N GLY A 218 9.48 5.49 2.31
CA GLY A 218 10.70 6.19 2.68
C GLY A 218 11.79 6.06 1.64
N GLN A 219 13.02 6.22 2.06
CA GLN A 219 14.20 6.08 1.21
C GLN A 219 15.16 5.07 1.81
N ALA A 220 15.69 4.17 0.99
CA ALA A 220 16.62 3.13 1.40
C ALA A 220 17.88 3.74 2.05
N ASN A 221 18.43 3.01 3.04
CA ASN A 221 19.61 3.41 3.79
C ASN A 221 19.46 4.72 4.58
N THR A 222 18.24 5.06 4.94
CA THR A 222 17.91 6.16 5.85
C THR A 222 17.10 5.65 7.03
N ASP A 223 17.07 6.39 8.12
CA ASP A 223 16.25 6.07 9.30
C ASP A 223 14.76 6.44 9.11
N GLU A 224 14.39 6.88 7.90
CA GLU A 224 13.06 7.40 7.59
C GLU A 224 12.11 6.32 7.01
N VAL A 225 12.54 5.07 6.94
CA VAL A 225 11.67 3.99 6.46
C VAL A 225 10.61 3.68 7.51
N GLN A 226 9.36 3.73 7.10
CA GLN A 226 8.20 3.49 7.95
C GLN A 226 7.14 2.65 7.25
N VAL A 227 6.24 2.08 8.04
CA VAL A 227 5.09 1.32 7.53
C VAL A 227 3.82 2.09 7.85
N VAL A 228 2.99 2.29 6.83
CA VAL A 228 1.63 2.81 6.97
C VAL A 228 0.67 1.67 6.62
N VAL A 229 -0.12 1.26 7.60
CA VAL A 229 -1.12 0.19 7.41
C VAL A 229 -2.46 0.83 7.08
N ALA A 230 -3.01 0.46 5.91
CA ALA A 230 -4.33 0.89 5.46
C ALA A 230 -5.34 -0.27 5.52
N GLU A 231 -6.57 0.07 5.85
CA GLU A 231 -7.74 -0.83 5.79
C GLU A 231 -8.53 -0.62 4.50
#